data_a5355dcafdddc7dc4d4a32de2eb45467
#
_entry.id   a5355dcafdddc7dc4d4a32de2eb45467
#
_cell.length_a   1.000
_cell.length_b   1.000
_cell.length_c   1.000
_cell.angle_alpha   90.00
_cell.angle_beta   90.00
_cell.angle_gamma   90.00
#
_symmetry.space_group_name_H-M   'P 1'
#
loop_
_entity.id
_entity.type
_entity.pdbx_description
1 polymer ?
#
loop_
_entity_poly.entity_id
_entity_poly.type
_entity_poly.pdbx_seq_one_letter_code
_entity_poly.pdbx_strand_id
1 'polypeptide(L)'
;MQKRHRIQFPKPGLSTTPQDEAYFYLQGSGGQRKIRFHDYDEIYQIQGLYEQIFYDRLKCSSPSKVASILESSVKQTDINFSELRILDLGAGNGMMGEELKKRGVSRLIGVDIIPEAYDATVRDRPGLYDAYYVEDFTKLSAEKKEEISSWQCDCMVTVAALGFGDIPTRAFIEAFNIIKEQGWVTFNIKDTFLNIGDETGFSKTIRELIFSKYLDVYHIERYRHRLSIEGEPLYYFAIAGRKNADVPPEFFDSKGIRI
;
A
#
# COMPACT_ATOMS: atom_id res chain seq x y z
N MET A 1 -12.81 17.61 15.44
CA MET A 1 -12.18 18.59 14.52
C MET A 1 -10.73 18.14 14.34
N GLN A 2 -10.31 17.75 13.12
CA GLN A 2 -8.93 17.33 12.87
C GLN A 2 -7.97 18.49 13.15
N LYS A 3 -6.90 18.23 13.90
CA LYS A 3 -5.86 19.21 14.20
C LYS A 3 -5.15 19.61 12.91
N ARG A 4 -5.09 20.91 12.61
CA ARG A 4 -4.40 21.43 11.42
C ARG A 4 -3.01 21.94 11.77
N HIS A 5 -2.04 21.60 10.94
CA HIS A 5 -0.64 21.95 11.07
C HIS A 5 -0.25 23.02 10.05
N ARG A 6 0.72 23.86 10.40
CA ARG A 6 1.31 24.81 9.44
C ARG A 6 2.39 24.09 8.65
N ILE A 7 2.05 23.67 7.42
CA ILE A 7 2.97 23.02 6.50
C ILE A 7 3.23 23.92 5.30
N GLN A 8 4.46 23.88 4.79
CA GLN A 8 4.88 24.60 3.59
C GLN A 8 5.67 23.66 2.68
N PHE A 9 5.26 23.55 1.43
CA PHE A 9 6.07 22.90 0.41
C PHE A 9 7.21 23.82 -0.04
N PRO A 10 8.36 23.27 -0.47
CA PRO A 10 9.43 24.08 -1.05
C PRO A 10 8.90 24.85 -2.25
N LYS A 11 9.50 26.02 -2.52
CA LYS A 11 9.19 26.76 -3.74
C LYS A 11 9.60 25.94 -4.95
N PRO A 12 8.80 25.94 -6.04
CA PRO A 12 9.20 25.29 -7.28
C PRO A 12 10.58 25.78 -7.73
N GLY A 13 11.49 24.83 -7.97
CA GLY A 13 12.80 25.11 -8.55
C GLY A 13 12.77 25.06 -10.07
N LEU A 14 13.95 25.19 -10.71
CA LEU A 14 14.10 25.03 -12.16
C LEU A 14 14.00 23.56 -12.62
N SER A 15 14.05 22.60 -11.70
CA SER A 15 13.89 21.16 -11.94
C SER A 15 12.81 20.59 -11.04
N THR A 16 12.10 19.57 -11.52
CA THR A 16 11.15 18.79 -10.72
C THR A 16 11.90 17.99 -9.66
N THR A 17 11.44 18.03 -8.41
CA THR A 17 11.99 17.19 -7.34
C THR A 17 11.56 15.74 -7.55
N PRO A 18 12.49 14.76 -7.58
CA PRO A 18 12.14 13.36 -7.59
C PRO A 18 11.15 13.01 -6.45
N GLN A 19 10.24 12.09 -6.71
CA GLN A 19 9.15 11.80 -5.77
C GLN A 19 9.66 11.27 -4.43
N ASP A 20 10.73 10.49 -4.42
CA ASP A 20 11.41 9.93 -3.26
C ASP A 20 12.23 10.96 -2.48
N GLU A 21 12.60 12.08 -3.11
CA GLU A 21 13.29 13.21 -2.47
C GLU A 21 12.33 14.30 -2.00
N ALA A 22 11.02 14.17 -2.27
CA ALA A 22 10.02 15.17 -1.91
C ALA A 22 9.95 15.37 -0.38
N TYR A 23 9.80 16.63 0.03
CA TYR A 23 9.74 17.02 1.43
C TYR A 23 8.82 18.22 1.65
N PHE A 24 8.54 18.49 2.90
CA PHE A 24 7.84 19.67 3.34
C PHE A 24 8.49 20.27 4.59
N TYR A 25 8.12 21.49 4.90
CA TYR A 25 8.48 22.14 6.16
C TYR A 25 7.28 22.15 7.09
N LEU A 26 7.49 21.69 8.32
CA LEU A 26 6.54 21.79 9.43
C LEU A 26 6.94 22.96 10.33
N GLN A 27 6.02 23.91 10.54
CA GLN A 27 6.21 25.05 11.43
C GLN A 27 5.76 24.67 12.84
N GLY A 28 6.64 24.77 13.81
CA GLY A 28 6.38 24.54 15.24
C GLY A 28 6.84 25.71 16.12
N SER A 29 6.62 25.60 17.42
CA SER A 29 7.08 26.59 18.42
C SER A 29 8.61 26.75 18.46
N GLY A 30 9.35 25.70 18.10
CA GLY A 30 10.82 25.68 18.03
C GLY A 30 11.39 26.07 16.66
N GLY A 31 10.58 26.57 15.73
CA GLY A 31 11.02 26.92 14.37
C GLY A 31 10.49 25.97 13.29
N GLN A 32 11.16 25.98 12.16
CA GLN A 32 10.81 25.19 10.99
C GLN A 32 11.62 23.90 10.94
N ARG A 33 10.95 22.75 10.75
CA ARG A 33 11.57 21.43 10.59
C ARG A 33 11.30 20.89 9.18
N LYS A 34 12.34 20.38 8.50
CA LYS A 34 12.22 19.70 7.22
C LYS A 34 11.92 18.22 7.49
N ILE A 35 10.88 17.68 6.84
CA ILE A 35 10.47 16.27 6.92
C ILE A 35 10.28 15.77 5.49
N ARG A 36 10.87 14.62 5.14
CA ARG A 36 10.66 13.98 3.84
C ARG A 36 9.31 13.26 3.82
N PHE A 37 8.77 13.00 2.63
CA PHE A 37 7.51 12.27 2.48
C PHE A 37 7.61 10.80 2.90
N HIS A 38 8.81 10.22 2.87
CA HIS A 38 9.10 8.85 3.31
C HIS A 38 9.58 8.76 4.77
N ASP A 39 9.65 9.85 5.52
CA ASP A 39 9.89 9.83 6.96
C ASP A 39 8.54 9.54 7.69
N TYR A 40 7.97 8.36 7.39
CA TYR A 40 6.63 7.99 7.86
C TYR A 40 6.55 7.86 9.38
N ASP A 41 7.63 7.40 10.03
CA ASP A 41 7.76 7.36 11.48
C ASP A 41 7.52 8.73 12.11
N GLU A 42 8.14 9.79 11.59
CA GLU A 42 7.90 11.16 12.06
C GLU A 42 6.49 11.65 11.73
N ILE A 43 5.99 11.38 10.53
CA ILE A 43 4.69 11.85 10.07
C ILE A 43 3.56 11.22 10.89
N TYR A 44 3.62 9.92 11.18
CA TYR A 44 2.60 9.20 11.93
C TYR A 44 2.54 9.60 13.41
N GLN A 45 3.64 10.04 14.02
CA GLN A 45 3.65 10.55 15.39
C GLN A 45 2.79 11.82 15.55
N ILE A 46 2.51 12.54 14.46
CA ILE A 46 1.80 13.81 14.49
C ILE A 46 0.37 13.63 13.98
N GLN A 47 -0.59 13.68 14.90
CA GLN A 47 -2.01 13.45 14.61
C GLN A 47 -2.54 14.30 13.45
N GLY A 48 -3.10 13.66 12.41
CA GLY A 48 -3.70 14.31 11.25
C GLY A 48 -2.71 14.90 10.24
N LEU A 49 -1.40 14.79 10.48
CA LEU A 49 -0.40 15.35 9.57
C LEU A 49 -0.36 14.58 8.24
N TYR A 50 -0.42 13.25 8.30
CA TYR A 50 -0.45 12.38 7.11
C TYR A 50 -1.62 12.72 6.20
N GLU A 51 -2.84 12.78 6.75
CA GLU A 51 -4.05 13.14 6.03
C GLU A 51 -3.95 14.54 5.42
N GLN A 52 -3.46 15.51 6.20
CA GLN A 52 -3.32 16.88 5.74
C GLN A 52 -2.37 16.99 4.55
N ILE A 53 -1.25 16.26 4.56
CA ILE A 53 -0.28 16.28 3.46
C ILE A 53 -0.86 15.56 2.23
N PHE A 54 -1.15 14.28 2.37
CA PHE A 54 -1.43 13.44 1.22
C PHE A 54 -2.85 13.59 0.68
N TYR A 55 -3.85 13.80 1.54
CA TYR A 55 -5.25 13.89 1.10
C TYR A 55 -5.74 15.33 0.95
N ASP A 56 -5.48 16.20 1.93
CA ASP A 56 -5.96 17.57 1.84
C ASP A 56 -5.16 18.40 0.83
N ARG A 57 -3.84 18.30 0.83
CA ARG A 57 -2.95 19.11 -0.01
C ARG A 57 -2.67 18.46 -1.36
N LEU A 58 -2.24 17.21 -1.38
CA LEU A 58 -1.81 16.52 -2.59
C LEU A 58 -2.92 15.73 -3.28
N LYS A 59 -4.12 15.68 -2.69
CA LYS A 59 -5.32 15.09 -3.30
C LYS A 59 -5.16 13.60 -3.67
N CYS A 60 -4.54 12.82 -2.78
CA CYS A 60 -4.42 11.38 -2.94
C CYS A 60 -5.80 10.72 -3.03
N SER A 61 -6.01 9.88 -4.02
CA SER A 61 -7.26 9.15 -4.24
C SER A 61 -7.10 7.63 -4.21
N SER A 62 -5.89 7.14 -3.91
CA SER A 62 -5.58 5.71 -4.08
C SER A 62 -6.38 4.76 -3.21
N PRO A 63 -6.59 4.97 -1.91
CA PRO A 63 -7.40 4.04 -1.13
C PRO A 63 -8.82 3.88 -1.69
N SER A 64 -9.49 5.00 -2.01
CA SER A 64 -10.84 4.96 -2.58
C SER A 64 -10.86 4.31 -3.97
N LYS A 65 -9.87 4.61 -4.83
CA LYS A 65 -9.77 4.02 -6.18
C LYS A 65 -9.53 2.52 -6.13
N VAL A 66 -8.55 2.07 -5.34
CA VAL A 66 -8.20 0.65 -5.21
C VAL A 66 -9.35 -0.15 -4.59
N ALA A 67 -9.99 0.38 -3.54
CA ALA A 67 -11.16 -0.26 -2.94
C ALA A 67 -12.33 -0.38 -3.93
N SER A 68 -12.58 0.66 -4.76
CA SER A 68 -13.62 0.63 -5.79
C SER A 68 -13.33 -0.41 -6.87
N ILE A 69 -12.07 -0.54 -7.31
CA ILE A 69 -11.66 -1.53 -8.31
C ILE A 69 -11.79 -2.94 -7.76
N LEU A 70 -11.36 -3.18 -6.52
CA LEU A 70 -11.54 -4.47 -5.85
C LEU A 70 -13.03 -4.83 -5.76
N GLU A 71 -13.85 -3.93 -5.25
CA GLU A 71 -15.30 -4.14 -5.12
C GLU A 71 -15.96 -4.46 -6.47
N SER A 72 -15.60 -3.69 -7.52
CA SER A 72 -16.14 -3.91 -8.87
C SER A 72 -15.70 -5.24 -9.47
N SER A 73 -14.46 -5.68 -9.19
CA SER A 73 -13.94 -6.97 -9.65
C SER A 73 -14.61 -8.14 -8.93
N VAL A 74 -14.78 -8.03 -7.61
CA VAL A 74 -15.45 -9.06 -6.80
C VAL A 74 -16.92 -9.23 -7.22
N LYS A 75 -17.62 -8.14 -7.53
CA LYS A 75 -19.02 -8.15 -8.00
C LYS A 75 -19.22 -8.86 -9.35
N GLN A 76 -18.15 -9.16 -10.08
CA GLN A 76 -18.22 -9.99 -11.30
C GLN A 76 -18.23 -11.50 -10.98
N THR A 77 -18.17 -11.86 -9.70
CA THR A 77 -18.19 -13.23 -9.20
C THR A 77 -19.32 -13.42 -8.19
N ASP A 78 -19.56 -14.63 -7.76
CA ASP A 78 -20.57 -14.97 -6.75
C ASP A 78 -20.09 -14.68 -5.31
N ILE A 79 -18.92 -14.05 -5.14
CA ILE A 79 -18.34 -13.75 -3.83
C ILE A 79 -18.98 -12.50 -3.25
N ASN A 80 -19.42 -12.59 -1.99
CA ASN A 80 -19.90 -11.43 -1.27
C ASN A 80 -18.74 -10.57 -0.76
N PHE A 81 -18.65 -9.34 -1.25
CA PHE A 81 -17.56 -8.41 -0.88
C PHE A 81 -17.44 -8.17 0.63
N SER A 82 -18.56 -8.10 1.34
CA SER A 82 -18.56 -7.86 2.79
C SER A 82 -18.03 -9.02 3.63
N GLU A 83 -17.99 -10.23 3.08
CA GLU A 83 -17.49 -11.43 3.75
C GLU A 83 -15.99 -11.66 3.58
N LEU A 84 -15.34 -10.86 2.73
CA LEU A 84 -13.90 -10.97 2.53
C LEU A 84 -13.12 -10.70 3.82
N ARG A 85 -12.11 -11.52 4.05
CA ARG A 85 -11.06 -11.31 5.05
C ARG A 85 -9.86 -10.72 4.34
N ILE A 86 -9.54 -9.48 4.65
CA ILE A 86 -8.56 -8.72 3.87
C ILE A 86 -7.30 -8.48 4.70
N LEU A 87 -6.15 -8.84 4.14
CA LEU A 87 -4.82 -8.48 4.59
C LEU A 87 -4.41 -7.16 3.92
N ASP A 88 -4.19 -6.11 4.70
CA ASP A 88 -3.73 -4.79 4.25
C ASP A 88 -2.23 -4.68 4.51
N LEU A 89 -1.42 -4.87 3.48
CA LEU A 89 0.04 -4.83 3.55
C LEU A 89 0.55 -3.39 3.35
N GLY A 90 1.30 -2.88 4.32
CA GLY A 90 1.65 -1.47 4.41
C GLY A 90 0.42 -0.64 4.83
N ALA A 91 -0.27 -1.12 5.86
CA ALA A 91 -1.55 -0.56 6.31
C ALA A 91 -1.46 0.90 6.77
N GLY A 92 -0.25 1.34 7.17
CA GLY A 92 -0.01 2.69 7.64
C GLY A 92 -0.95 3.07 8.79
N ASN A 93 -1.49 4.26 8.75
CA ASN A 93 -2.47 4.72 9.72
C ASN A 93 -3.93 4.34 9.39
N GLY A 94 -4.15 3.37 8.47
CA GLY A 94 -5.45 2.76 8.21
C GLY A 94 -6.31 3.44 7.15
N MET A 95 -5.76 4.26 6.27
CA MET A 95 -6.55 4.93 5.22
C MET A 95 -7.24 3.95 4.25
N MET A 96 -6.55 2.86 3.88
CA MET A 96 -7.16 1.82 3.05
C MET A 96 -8.21 1.01 3.81
N GLY A 97 -7.89 0.62 5.04
CA GLY A 97 -8.84 -0.08 5.92
C GLY A 97 -10.14 0.70 6.14
N GLU A 98 -10.06 2.03 6.33
CA GLU A 98 -11.24 2.89 6.45
C GLU A 98 -12.11 2.86 5.18
N GLU A 99 -11.53 2.87 4.00
CA GLU A 99 -12.25 2.77 2.73
C GLU A 99 -12.92 1.40 2.55
N LEU A 100 -12.28 0.33 3.00
CA LEU A 100 -12.86 -1.02 2.98
C LEU A 100 -14.03 -1.15 3.98
N LYS A 101 -13.89 -0.63 5.20
CA LYS A 101 -15.00 -0.61 6.19
C LYS A 101 -16.19 0.19 5.70
N LYS A 102 -16.02 1.34 5.03
CA LYS A 102 -17.11 2.11 4.41
C LYS A 102 -17.88 1.30 3.37
N ARG A 103 -17.25 0.29 2.76
CA ARG A 103 -17.86 -0.63 1.78
C ARG A 103 -18.39 -1.92 2.40
N GLY A 104 -18.38 -2.02 3.73
CA GLY A 104 -18.98 -3.12 4.47
C GLY A 104 -18.08 -4.32 4.74
N VAL A 105 -16.79 -4.24 4.44
CA VAL A 105 -15.85 -5.34 4.77
C VAL A 105 -15.80 -5.53 6.28
N SER A 106 -16.05 -6.77 6.73
CA SER A 106 -16.16 -7.09 8.16
C SER A 106 -14.83 -7.46 8.81
N ARG A 107 -13.90 -8.09 8.08
CA ARG A 107 -12.64 -8.59 8.62
C ARG A 107 -11.44 -7.94 7.94
N LEU A 108 -10.66 -7.19 8.74
CA LEU A 108 -9.46 -6.51 8.29
C LEU A 108 -8.27 -6.83 9.18
N ILE A 109 -7.17 -7.23 8.57
CA ILE A 109 -5.89 -7.47 9.23
C ILE A 109 -4.88 -6.48 8.64
N GLY A 110 -4.36 -5.58 9.47
CA GLY A 110 -3.33 -4.63 9.08
C GLY A 110 -1.93 -5.19 9.31
N VAL A 111 -1.01 -4.86 8.42
CA VAL A 111 0.42 -5.16 8.56
C VAL A 111 1.23 -3.95 8.17
N ASP A 112 2.18 -3.57 8.99
CA ASP A 112 3.18 -2.55 8.68
C ASP A 112 4.49 -2.87 9.39
N ILE A 113 5.61 -2.35 8.88
CA ILE A 113 6.92 -2.50 9.54
C ILE A 113 7.17 -1.39 10.57
N ILE A 114 6.41 -0.29 10.51
CA ILE A 114 6.59 0.92 11.30
C ILE A 114 5.69 0.89 12.54
N PRO A 115 6.24 0.82 13.77
CA PRO A 115 5.42 0.84 15.00
C PRO A 115 4.53 2.08 15.11
N GLU A 116 5.01 3.24 14.67
CA GLU A 116 4.27 4.50 14.69
C GLU A 116 3.03 4.47 13.77
N ALA A 117 3.01 3.61 12.74
CA ALA A 117 1.83 3.36 11.92
C ALA A 117 0.71 2.69 12.73
N TYR A 118 1.06 1.69 13.54
CA TYR A 118 0.13 1.06 14.47
C TYR A 118 -0.39 2.05 15.51
N ASP A 119 0.49 2.81 16.15
CA ASP A 119 0.11 3.82 17.16
C ASP A 119 -0.82 4.89 16.56
N ALA A 120 -0.53 5.33 15.34
CA ALA A 120 -1.38 6.27 14.61
C ALA A 120 -2.75 5.65 14.29
N THR A 121 -2.80 4.38 13.89
CA THR A 121 -4.06 3.67 13.63
C THR A 121 -4.92 3.59 14.88
N VAL A 122 -4.34 3.16 16.01
CA VAL A 122 -5.06 3.08 17.30
C VAL A 122 -5.56 4.45 17.75
N ARG A 123 -4.76 5.50 17.57
CA ARG A 123 -5.11 6.88 17.96
C ARG A 123 -6.21 7.47 17.08
N ASP A 124 -6.09 7.32 15.75
CA ASP A 124 -6.91 8.08 14.79
C ASP A 124 -8.10 7.27 14.26
N ARG A 125 -8.02 5.92 14.30
CA ARG A 125 -9.02 4.95 13.80
C ARG A 125 -9.17 3.76 14.76
N PRO A 126 -9.52 3.98 16.03
CA PRO A 126 -9.61 2.91 17.02
C PRO A 126 -10.59 1.82 16.57
N GLY A 127 -10.18 0.55 16.69
CA GLY A 127 -11.01 -0.60 16.33
C GLY A 127 -11.21 -0.80 14.81
N LEU A 128 -10.40 -0.18 13.97
CA LEU A 128 -10.49 -0.33 12.52
C LEU A 128 -10.12 -1.75 12.06
N TYR A 129 -9.00 -2.27 12.54
CA TYR A 129 -8.52 -3.62 12.23
C TYR A 129 -8.90 -4.61 13.33
N ASP A 130 -9.21 -5.84 12.95
CA ASP A 130 -9.43 -6.96 13.89
C ASP A 130 -8.12 -7.42 14.51
N ALA A 131 -7.01 -7.30 13.77
CA ALA A 131 -5.63 -7.45 14.24
C ALA A 131 -4.71 -6.52 13.44
N TYR A 132 -3.61 -6.09 14.07
CA TYR A 132 -2.58 -5.30 13.41
C TYR A 132 -1.21 -5.82 13.82
N TYR A 133 -0.39 -6.19 12.85
CA TYR A 133 0.94 -6.77 13.06
C TYR A 133 2.01 -5.76 12.67
N VAL A 134 2.94 -5.50 13.59
CA VAL A 134 4.15 -4.73 13.30
C VAL A 134 5.25 -5.73 13.01
N GLU A 135 5.41 -6.08 11.71
CA GLU A 135 6.28 -7.18 11.29
C GLU A 135 6.99 -6.89 9.96
N ASP A 136 8.24 -7.34 9.85
CA ASP A 136 9.00 -7.33 8.61
C ASP A 136 8.67 -8.59 7.78
N PHE A 137 7.87 -8.44 6.74
CA PHE A 137 7.46 -9.54 5.87
C PHE A 137 8.59 -10.12 5.01
N THR A 138 9.77 -9.52 5.02
CA THR A 138 10.96 -10.14 4.41
C THR A 138 11.62 -11.19 5.31
N LYS A 139 11.25 -11.21 6.61
CA LYS A 139 11.89 -12.02 7.66
C LYS A 139 10.89 -12.61 8.65
N LEU A 140 9.66 -12.88 8.22
CA LEU A 140 8.65 -13.49 9.09
C LEU A 140 9.17 -14.81 9.70
N SER A 141 9.03 -14.94 11.02
CA SER A 141 9.24 -16.23 11.67
C SER A 141 8.13 -17.22 11.27
N ALA A 142 8.43 -18.52 11.34
CA ALA A 142 7.44 -19.55 11.02
C ALA A 142 6.18 -19.41 11.91
N GLU A 143 6.37 -19.09 13.20
CA GLU A 143 5.28 -18.86 14.15
C GLU A 143 4.39 -17.67 13.72
N LYS A 144 4.98 -16.53 13.36
CA LYS A 144 4.21 -15.36 12.91
C LYS A 144 3.52 -15.59 11.58
N LYS A 145 4.17 -16.31 10.67
CA LYS A 145 3.55 -16.72 9.42
C LYS A 145 2.32 -17.61 9.65
N GLU A 146 2.42 -18.59 10.54
CA GLU A 146 1.30 -19.45 10.92
C GLU A 146 0.18 -18.66 11.58
N GLU A 147 0.50 -17.77 12.53
CA GLU A 147 -0.47 -16.89 13.19
C GLU A 147 -1.25 -16.04 12.18
N ILE A 148 -0.55 -15.35 11.27
CA ILE A 148 -1.19 -14.51 10.25
C ILE A 148 -1.99 -15.36 9.26
N SER A 149 -1.47 -16.52 8.83
CA SER A 149 -2.16 -17.44 7.93
C SER A 149 -3.43 -18.03 8.56
N SER A 150 -3.50 -18.15 9.90
CA SER A 150 -4.68 -18.64 10.62
C SER A 150 -5.91 -17.75 10.43
N TRP A 151 -5.74 -16.48 10.06
CA TRP A 151 -6.84 -15.59 9.68
C TRP A 151 -7.54 -16.01 8.38
N GLN A 152 -6.90 -16.87 7.57
CA GLN A 152 -7.46 -17.39 6.32
C GLN A 152 -7.94 -16.26 5.41
N CYS A 153 -7.07 -15.28 5.16
CA CYS A 153 -7.39 -14.11 4.33
C CYS A 153 -7.75 -14.52 2.90
N ASP A 154 -8.86 -13.97 2.39
CA ASP A 154 -9.37 -14.17 1.05
C ASP A 154 -8.87 -13.11 0.07
N CYS A 155 -8.24 -12.07 0.59
CA CYS A 155 -7.80 -10.92 -0.20
C CYS A 155 -6.56 -10.30 0.42
N MET A 156 -5.66 -9.81 -0.42
CA MET A 156 -4.58 -8.90 -0.06
C MET A 156 -4.79 -7.56 -0.76
N VAL A 157 -4.60 -6.48 -0.02
CA VAL A 157 -4.47 -5.13 -0.59
C VAL A 157 -3.13 -4.52 -0.19
N THR A 158 -2.57 -3.68 -1.06
CA THR A 158 -1.42 -2.82 -0.72
C THR A 158 -1.51 -1.54 -1.53
N VAL A 159 -1.48 -0.40 -0.87
CA VAL A 159 -1.81 0.88 -1.48
C VAL A 159 -0.76 1.94 -1.21
N ALA A 160 -0.20 2.49 -2.29
CA ALA A 160 0.81 3.56 -2.26
C ALA A 160 2.10 3.21 -1.50
N ALA A 161 2.46 1.93 -1.47
CA ALA A 161 3.58 1.40 -0.72
C ALA A 161 4.55 0.56 -1.56
N LEU A 162 4.22 0.25 -2.83
CA LEU A 162 5.09 -0.51 -3.72
C LEU A 162 6.08 0.41 -4.47
N GLY A 163 7.32 0.03 -4.49
CA GLY A 163 8.42 0.81 -5.06
C GLY A 163 9.07 1.74 -4.03
N PHE A 164 10.01 2.56 -4.44
CA PHE A 164 10.79 3.48 -3.60
C PHE A 164 11.49 2.84 -2.38
N GLY A 165 11.46 1.50 -2.25
CA GLY A 165 12.05 0.79 -1.12
C GLY A 165 11.13 0.62 0.11
N ASP A 166 9.90 1.14 0.08
CA ASP A 166 8.96 1.03 1.21
C ASP A 166 8.53 -0.42 1.45
N ILE A 167 8.00 -1.10 0.43
CA ILE A 167 7.74 -2.55 0.47
C ILE A 167 8.55 -3.23 -0.63
N PRO A 168 9.54 -4.08 -0.30
CA PRO A 168 10.30 -4.84 -1.28
C PRO A 168 9.47 -5.98 -1.90
N THR A 169 9.87 -6.44 -3.08
CA THR A 169 9.20 -7.54 -3.81
C THR A 169 9.06 -8.78 -2.96
N ARG A 170 10.04 -9.11 -2.12
CA ARG A 170 9.99 -10.26 -1.21
C ARG A 170 8.83 -10.18 -0.21
N ALA A 171 8.62 -9.00 0.42
CA ALA A 171 7.51 -8.80 1.35
C ALA A 171 6.16 -8.92 0.64
N PHE A 172 6.05 -8.39 -0.59
CA PHE A 172 4.86 -8.53 -1.42
C PHE A 172 4.55 -10.00 -1.72
N ILE A 173 5.55 -10.80 -2.10
CA ILE A 173 5.36 -12.22 -2.40
C ILE A 173 5.03 -13.03 -1.15
N GLU A 174 5.64 -12.72 -0.02
CA GLU A 174 5.30 -13.37 1.25
C GLU A 174 3.83 -13.13 1.62
N ALA A 175 3.33 -11.91 1.50
CA ALA A 175 1.92 -11.58 1.72
C ALA A 175 1.01 -12.24 0.66
N PHE A 176 1.45 -12.29 -0.61
CA PHE A 176 0.75 -13.00 -1.68
C PHE A 176 0.56 -14.48 -1.35
N ASN A 177 1.59 -15.14 -0.79
CA ASN A 177 1.54 -16.56 -0.44
C ASN A 177 0.69 -16.85 0.81
N ILE A 178 0.50 -15.85 1.70
CA ILE A 178 -0.34 -16.00 2.90
C ILE A 178 -1.83 -16.08 2.56
N ILE A 179 -2.30 -15.39 1.52
CA ILE A 179 -3.72 -15.45 1.15
C ILE A 179 -4.06 -16.78 0.48
N LYS A 180 -5.33 -17.17 0.59
CA LYS A 180 -5.84 -18.41 0.01
C LYS A 180 -5.65 -18.47 -1.52
N GLU A 181 -5.55 -19.68 -2.06
CA GLU A 181 -5.74 -19.90 -3.49
C GLU A 181 -7.10 -19.38 -3.94
N GLN A 182 -7.17 -18.87 -5.15
CA GLN A 182 -8.33 -18.15 -5.68
C GLN A 182 -8.71 -16.89 -4.89
N GLY A 183 -7.84 -16.41 -3.98
CA GLY A 183 -7.99 -15.15 -3.28
C GLY A 183 -7.73 -13.94 -4.18
N TRP A 184 -8.22 -12.79 -3.78
CA TRP A 184 -8.03 -11.53 -4.50
C TRP A 184 -6.70 -10.86 -4.13
N VAL A 185 -6.06 -10.28 -5.11
CA VAL A 185 -4.85 -9.46 -4.94
C VAL A 185 -5.09 -8.12 -5.60
N THR A 186 -5.09 -7.05 -4.82
CA THR A 186 -5.34 -5.72 -5.35
C THR A 186 -4.31 -4.74 -4.83
N PHE A 187 -3.69 -4.01 -5.74
CA PHE A 187 -2.63 -3.08 -5.41
C PHE A 187 -2.56 -1.92 -6.40
N ASN A 188 -1.84 -0.88 -6.04
CA ASN A 188 -1.44 0.12 -7.00
C ASN A 188 0.09 0.27 -7.05
N ILE A 189 0.57 0.68 -8.20
CA ILE A 189 2.00 0.90 -8.44
C ILE A 189 2.18 2.08 -9.40
N LYS A 190 3.23 2.87 -9.19
CA LYS A 190 3.56 3.98 -10.07
C LYS A 190 3.80 3.47 -11.50
N ASP A 191 3.27 4.18 -12.47
CA ASP A 191 3.33 3.77 -13.88
C ASP A 191 4.76 3.54 -14.38
N THR A 192 5.73 4.31 -13.88
CA THR A 192 7.15 4.13 -14.22
C THR A 192 7.74 2.80 -13.73
N PHE A 193 7.23 2.23 -12.63
CA PHE A 193 7.71 0.94 -12.08
C PHE A 193 7.16 -0.29 -12.80
N LEU A 194 6.34 -0.11 -13.83
CA LEU A 194 5.97 -1.17 -14.77
C LEU A 194 6.76 -1.13 -16.08
N ASN A 195 7.67 -0.17 -16.24
CA ASN A 195 8.52 -0.07 -17.40
C ASN A 195 9.64 -1.14 -17.41
N ILE A 196 10.15 -1.47 -18.60
CA ILE A 196 11.21 -2.48 -18.77
C ILE A 196 12.51 -2.09 -18.03
N GLY A 197 12.76 -0.79 -17.88
CA GLY A 197 13.93 -0.25 -17.16
C GLY A 197 13.76 -0.12 -15.65
N ASP A 198 12.70 -0.69 -15.07
CA ASP A 198 12.49 -0.66 -13.62
C ASP A 198 13.56 -1.47 -12.87
N GLU A 199 14.28 -0.81 -11.96
CA GLU A 199 15.31 -1.41 -11.11
C GLU A 199 14.77 -1.91 -9.77
N THR A 200 13.52 -1.57 -9.40
CA THR A 200 12.90 -2.03 -8.15
C THR A 200 12.55 -3.52 -8.18
N GLY A 201 12.53 -4.12 -9.35
CA GLY A 201 12.16 -5.51 -9.58
C GLY A 201 10.66 -5.75 -9.72
N PHE A 202 9.80 -4.77 -9.43
CA PHE A 202 8.34 -4.95 -9.51
C PHE A 202 7.84 -5.17 -10.93
N SER A 203 8.38 -4.47 -11.94
CA SER A 203 8.02 -4.68 -13.34
C SER A 203 8.18 -6.16 -13.74
N LYS A 204 9.33 -6.73 -13.41
CA LYS A 204 9.64 -8.13 -13.75
C LYS A 204 8.79 -9.10 -12.91
N THR A 205 8.67 -8.85 -11.61
CA THR A 205 7.89 -9.69 -10.70
C THR A 205 6.42 -9.77 -11.12
N ILE A 206 5.75 -8.63 -11.31
CA ILE A 206 4.33 -8.59 -11.70
C ILE A 206 4.13 -9.28 -13.05
N ARG A 207 5.00 -9.02 -14.02
CA ARG A 207 4.95 -9.63 -15.33
C ARG A 207 5.09 -11.16 -15.27
N GLU A 208 6.05 -11.66 -14.48
CA GLU A 208 6.25 -13.11 -14.31
C GLU A 208 5.08 -13.77 -13.55
N LEU A 209 4.50 -13.10 -12.56
CA LEU A 209 3.29 -13.62 -11.90
C LEU A 209 2.13 -13.80 -12.89
N ILE A 210 1.95 -12.85 -13.81
CA ILE A 210 0.89 -12.91 -14.84
C ILE A 210 1.21 -13.99 -15.89
N PHE A 211 2.39 -13.97 -16.49
CA PHE A 211 2.73 -14.89 -17.58
C PHE A 211 2.88 -16.34 -17.12
N SER A 212 3.34 -16.56 -15.89
CA SER A 212 3.41 -17.89 -15.28
C SER A 212 2.10 -18.31 -14.60
N LYS A 213 1.04 -17.51 -14.74
CA LYS A 213 -0.32 -17.78 -14.26
C LYS A 213 -0.45 -17.97 -12.75
N TYR A 214 0.40 -17.32 -11.98
CA TYR A 214 0.20 -17.17 -10.54
C TYR A 214 -0.85 -16.11 -10.22
N LEU A 215 -0.98 -15.07 -11.09
CA LEU A 215 -1.94 -13.99 -10.97
C LEU A 215 -2.75 -13.83 -12.27
N ASP A 216 -4.06 -14.06 -12.20
CA ASP A 216 -4.99 -13.74 -13.27
C ASP A 216 -5.54 -12.32 -13.06
N VAL A 217 -5.26 -11.42 -14.00
CA VAL A 217 -5.68 -10.01 -13.91
C VAL A 217 -7.12 -9.87 -14.38
N TYR A 218 -7.97 -9.30 -13.52
CA TYR A 218 -9.37 -8.98 -13.79
C TYR A 218 -9.56 -7.52 -14.17
N HIS A 219 -8.75 -6.63 -13.59
CA HIS A 219 -8.85 -5.20 -13.85
C HIS A 219 -7.48 -4.55 -13.77
N ILE A 220 -7.21 -3.66 -14.70
CA ILE A 220 -6.06 -2.75 -14.68
C ILE A 220 -6.50 -1.38 -15.16
N GLU A 221 -6.23 -0.34 -14.37
CA GLU A 221 -6.60 1.04 -14.71
C GLU A 221 -5.49 2.02 -14.33
N ARG A 222 -5.10 2.88 -15.29
CA ARG A 222 -4.22 4.01 -15.03
C ARG A 222 -5.05 5.19 -14.53
N TYR A 223 -4.68 5.73 -13.36
CA TYR A 223 -5.41 6.83 -12.74
C TYR A 223 -4.45 7.84 -12.09
N ARG A 224 -4.96 9.04 -11.79
CA ARG A 224 -4.19 10.02 -11.01
C ARG A 224 -4.17 9.62 -9.55
N HIS A 225 -3.00 9.20 -9.07
CA HIS A 225 -2.76 8.86 -7.67
C HIS A 225 -2.89 10.09 -6.75
N ARG A 226 -2.10 11.12 -7.03
CA ARG A 226 -2.07 12.40 -6.30
C ARG A 226 -1.40 13.48 -7.15
N LEU A 227 -1.28 14.68 -6.61
CA LEU A 227 -0.43 15.73 -7.16
C LEU A 227 0.99 15.62 -6.60
N SER A 228 1.97 16.11 -7.36
CA SER A 228 3.32 16.39 -6.85
C SER A 228 3.31 17.65 -5.98
N ILE A 229 4.46 17.98 -5.36
CA ILE A 229 4.60 19.23 -4.59
C ILE A 229 4.53 20.48 -5.48
N GLU A 230 4.80 20.33 -6.78
CA GLU A 230 4.67 21.39 -7.81
C GLU A 230 3.24 21.49 -8.35
N GLY A 231 2.34 20.56 -8.01
CA GLY A 231 0.95 20.54 -8.48
C GLY A 231 0.72 19.67 -9.72
N GLU A 232 1.75 18.98 -10.24
CA GLU A 232 1.63 18.10 -11.40
C GLU A 232 0.98 16.75 -11.03
N PRO A 233 0.17 16.15 -11.92
CA PRO A 233 -0.47 14.88 -11.67
C PRO A 233 0.55 13.72 -11.70
N LEU A 234 0.54 12.89 -10.65
CA LEU A 234 1.28 11.63 -10.60
C LEU A 234 0.33 10.47 -10.90
N TYR A 235 0.72 9.61 -11.84
CA TYR A 235 -0.10 8.51 -12.31
C TYR A 235 0.40 7.16 -11.80
N TYR A 236 -0.56 6.31 -11.46
CA TYR A 236 -0.36 4.94 -11.01
C TYR A 236 -1.30 4.01 -11.77
N PHE A 237 -0.94 2.75 -11.85
CA PHE A 237 -1.86 1.69 -12.20
C PHE A 237 -2.45 1.09 -10.93
N ALA A 238 -3.77 0.89 -10.90
CA ALA A 238 -4.44 0.02 -9.96
C ALA A 238 -4.74 -1.30 -10.65
N ILE A 239 -4.41 -2.40 -10.00
CA ILE A 239 -4.52 -3.75 -10.53
C ILE A 239 -5.31 -4.59 -9.54
N ALA A 240 -6.32 -5.31 -10.03
CA ALA A 240 -7.01 -6.34 -9.27
C ALA A 240 -6.94 -7.66 -10.04
N GLY A 241 -6.62 -8.72 -9.35
CA GLY A 241 -6.50 -10.06 -9.93
C GLY A 241 -6.78 -11.15 -8.91
N ARG A 242 -6.74 -12.40 -9.37
CA ARG A 242 -6.89 -13.60 -8.54
C ARG A 242 -5.60 -14.38 -8.50
N LYS A 243 -5.22 -14.78 -7.29
CA LYS A 243 -4.13 -15.71 -7.07
C LYS A 243 -4.56 -17.11 -7.48
N ASN A 244 -3.74 -17.80 -8.26
CA ASN A 244 -4.02 -19.20 -8.67
C ASN A 244 -3.28 -20.22 -7.81
N ALA A 245 -2.06 -19.92 -7.39
CA ALA A 245 -1.25 -20.81 -6.55
C ALA A 245 -0.20 -20.00 -5.78
N ASP A 246 0.42 -20.62 -4.79
CA ASP A 246 1.59 -20.07 -4.12
C ASP A 246 2.79 -20.01 -5.06
N VAL A 247 3.59 -18.97 -4.95
CA VAL A 247 4.83 -18.81 -5.69
C VAL A 247 5.95 -19.49 -4.91
N PRO A 248 6.57 -20.55 -5.45
CA PRO A 248 7.64 -21.23 -4.74
C PRO A 248 8.92 -20.38 -4.72
N PRO A 249 9.76 -20.49 -3.67
CA PRO A 249 10.97 -19.67 -3.51
C PRO A 249 11.90 -19.71 -4.72
N GLU A 250 12.10 -20.90 -5.31
CA GLU A 250 12.98 -21.12 -6.46
C GLU A 250 12.47 -20.50 -7.76
N PHE A 251 11.22 -20.08 -7.82
CA PHE A 251 10.63 -19.47 -9.01
C PHE A 251 11.40 -18.21 -9.42
N PHE A 252 11.65 -17.31 -8.46
CA PHE A 252 12.32 -16.04 -8.74
C PHE A 252 13.78 -16.24 -9.14
N ASP A 253 14.48 -17.16 -8.48
CA ASP A 253 15.86 -17.51 -8.84
C ASP A 253 15.94 -18.04 -10.27
N SER A 254 15.00 -18.91 -10.67
CA SER A 254 14.90 -19.47 -12.03
C SER A 254 14.65 -18.39 -13.10
N LYS A 255 14.06 -17.26 -12.71
CA LYS A 255 13.76 -16.11 -13.58
C LYS A 255 14.82 -15.00 -13.49
N GLY A 256 15.84 -15.18 -12.64
CA GLY A 256 16.87 -14.16 -12.38
C GLY A 256 16.27 -12.88 -11.79
N ILE A 257 15.24 -13.02 -10.95
CA ILE A 257 14.63 -11.94 -10.18
C ILE A 257 15.22 -11.99 -8.78
N ARG A 258 15.85 -10.91 -8.35
CA ARG A 258 16.28 -10.77 -6.96
C ARG A 258 15.08 -10.26 -6.16
N ILE A 259 14.68 -11.01 -5.14
CA ILE A 259 13.62 -10.66 -4.21
C ILE A 259 14.16 -10.52 -2.78
#